data_50aa4da9be584f95d460f90dc61faa02
#
_entry.id   50aa4da9be584f95d460f90dc61faa02
#
_cell.length_a   1.000
_cell.length_b   1.000
_cell.length_c   1.000
_cell.angle_alpha   90.00
_cell.angle_beta   90.00
_cell.angle_gamma   90.00
#
_symmetry.space_group_name_H-M   'P 1'
#
loop_
_entity.id
_entity.type
_entity.pdbx_description
1 polymer ?
#
loop_
_entity_poly.entity_id
_entity_poly.type
_entity_poly.pdbx_seq_one_letter_code
_entity_poly.pdbx_strand_id
1 'polypeptide(L)'
;MPSILVFGHKNPDNDAISAAIGYAYLKNELAKKNGEDVTYEAVRLGGLPPETEWILSENGIETPRLIEGVGEGDKVILVDHSEALQSAEGLENAEIVEIVDHHRLGGLTTAQPLRYNAMPVGSTCAIVAREFDIEGIEMPKAIAAVLLGAMLTDTVIMKSPTTTNFDRDIIAKAARSGGLDPAHVEAKEETLPK
;
A
#
# COMPACT_ATOMS: atom_id res chain seq x y z
N MET A 1 23.12 5.80 3.59
CA MET A 1 22.17 4.98 4.33
C MET A 1 21.70 3.87 3.41
N PRO A 2 21.60 2.64 3.87
CA PRO A 2 20.99 1.58 3.08
C PRO A 2 19.52 1.94 2.82
N SER A 3 19.08 1.81 1.56
CA SER A 3 17.71 2.08 1.15
C SER A 3 17.01 0.77 0.83
N ILE A 4 15.80 0.58 1.37
CA ILE A 4 14.94 -0.55 1.06
C ILE A 4 13.81 -0.03 0.17
N LEU A 5 13.65 -0.62 -1.02
CA LEU A 5 12.62 -0.22 -1.97
C LEU A 5 11.29 -0.88 -1.62
N VAL A 6 10.21 -0.10 -1.65
CA VAL A 6 8.84 -0.57 -1.40
C VAL A 6 8.01 -0.35 -2.65
N PHE A 7 7.46 -1.42 -3.23
CA PHE A 7 6.71 -1.31 -4.48
C PHE A 7 5.62 -2.36 -4.63
N GLY A 8 4.58 -1.99 -5.39
CA GLY A 8 3.51 -2.87 -5.82
C GLY A 8 3.81 -3.52 -7.18
N HIS A 9 2.79 -4.14 -7.76
CA HIS A 9 2.91 -4.90 -9.01
C HIS A 9 3.15 -4.02 -10.26
N LYS A 10 3.57 -4.66 -11.36
CA LYS A 10 3.63 -4.06 -12.71
C LYS A 10 2.24 -3.59 -13.14
N ASN A 11 2.21 -2.49 -13.93
CA ASN A 11 0.97 -1.80 -14.28
C ASN A 11 0.15 -1.48 -13.04
N PRO A 12 0.73 -0.70 -12.11
CA PRO A 12 0.18 -0.52 -10.79
C PRO A 12 -1.18 0.18 -10.85
N ASP A 13 -2.09 -0.28 -10.02
CA ASP A 13 -3.33 0.41 -9.72
C ASP A 13 -3.17 1.35 -8.52
N ASN A 14 -4.28 1.89 -8.03
CA ASN A 14 -4.26 2.80 -6.90
C ASN A 14 -3.83 2.11 -5.59
N ASP A 15 -4.19 0.84 -5.40
CA ASP A 15 -3.82 0.10 -4.19
C ASP A 15 -2.30 -0.17 -4.15
N ALA A 16 -1.73 -0.63 -5.25
CA ALA A 16 -0.30 -0.88 -5.38
C ALA A 16 0.57 0.36 -5.08
N ILE A 17 0.20 1.53 -5.61
CA ILE A 17 0.93 2.78 -5.39
C ILE A 17 0.74 3.30 -3.97
N SER A 18 -0.50 3.35 -3.50
CA SER A 18 -0.85 3.91 -2.20
C SER A 18 -0.32 3.06 -1.05
N ALA A 19 -0.37 1.73 -1.19
CA ALA A 19 0.23 0.82 -0.22
C ALA A 19 1.75 1.01 -0.12
N ALA A 20 2.45 1.17 -1.24
CA ALA A 20 3.89 1.44 -1.24
C ALA A 20 4.23 2.74 -0.50
N ILE A 21 3.49 3.82 -0.76
CA ILE A 21 3.67 5.12 -0.11
C ILE A 21 3.40 5.00 1.40
N GLY A 22 2.24 4.47 1.78
CA GLY A 22 1.82 4.36 3.18
C GLY A 22 2.76 3.47 3.98
N TYR A 23 3.17 2.34 3.39
CA TYR A 23 4.06 1.40 4.07
C TYR A 23 5.49 1.93 4.20
N ALA A 24 6.04 2.57 3.16
CA ALA A 24 7.35 3.23 3.26
C ALA A 24 7.35 4.32 4.32
N TYR A 25 6.28 5.13 4.41
CA TYR A 25 6.12 6.12 5.46
C TYR A 25 6.13 5.48 6.85
N LEU A 26 5.30 4.47 7.09
CA LEU A 26 5.24 3.74 8.37
C LEU A 26 6.61 3.19 8.78
N LYS A 27 7.29 2.52 7.85
CA LYS A 27 8.62 1.91 8.11
C LYS A 27 9.68 2.97 8.43
N ASN A 28 9.64 4.14 7.78
CA ASN A 28 10.54 5.25 8.10
C ASN A 28 10.29 5.81 9.51
N GLU A 29 9.03 5.94 9.93
CA GLU A 29 8.70 6.39 11.29
C GLU A 29 9.13 5.35 12.34
N LEU A 30 8.98 4.06 12.05
CA LEU A 30 9.48 2.98 12.90
C LEU A 30 11.00 2.99 13.01
N ALA A 31 11.72 3.15 11.89
CA ALA A 31 13.18 3.25 11.89
C ALA A 31 13.66 4.43 12.76
N LYS A 32 13.02 5.59 12.62
CA LYS A 32 13.30 6.76 13.51
C LYS A 32 13.03 6.44 14.97
N LYS A 33 11.88 5.84 15.29
CA LYS A 33 11.50 5.46 16.66
C LYS A 33 12.49 4.50 17.29
N ASN A 34 13.04 3.57 16.50
CA ASN A 34 13.99 2.54 16.93
C ASN A 34 15.46 2.99 16.85
N GLY A 35 15.75 4.15 16.26
CA GLY A 35 17.13 4.62 16.05
C GLY A 35 17.90 3.81 14.99
N GLU A 36 17.20 3.26 14.01
CA GLU A 36 17.77 2.48 12.91
C GLU A 36 18.27 3.41 11.79
N ASP A 37 19.47 3.14 11.25
CA ASP A 37 20.05 3.87 10.12
C ASP A 37 19.66 3.21 8.78
N VAL A 38 18.39 3.24 8.46
CA VAL A 38 17.80 2.69 7.23
C VAL A 38 16.72 3.64 6.72
N THR A 39 16.55 3.69 5.39
CA THR A 39 15.46 4.43 4.74
C THR A 39 14.62 3.50 3.91
N TYR A 40 13.33 3.80 3.80
CA TYR A 40 12.38 3.07 2.97
C TYR A 40 11.86 4.03 1.89
N GLU A 41 12.05 3.66 0.63
CA GLU A 41 11.66 4.46 -0.53
C GLU A 41 10.50 3.79 -1.26
N ALA A 42 9.34 4.47 -1.34
CA ALA A 42 8.27 4.05 -2.24
C ALA A 42 8.69 4.27 -3.68
N VAL A 43 8.60 3.23 -4.51
CA VAL A 43 8.87 3.28 -5.94
C VAL A 43 7.74 2.61 -6.71
N ARG A 44 7.70 2.77 -8.03
CA ARG A 44 6.64 2.20 -8.89
C ARG A 44 7.20 1.48 -10.11
N LEU A 45 6.44 0.50 -10.60
CA LEU A 45 6.78 -0.33 -11.75
C LEU A 45 5.99 -0.01 -13.02
N GLY A 46 5.42 1.19 -13.11
CA GLY A 46 4.60 1.59 -14.26
C GLY A 46 4.05 3.01 -14.16
N GLY A 47 3.17 3.37 -15.08
CA GLY A 47 2.46 4.64 -15.07
C GLY A 47 1.49 4.74 -13.89
N LEU A 48 1.09 5.96 -13.53
CA LEU A 48 0.04 6.18 -12.54
C LEU A 48 -1.33 6.11 -13.22
N PRO A 49 -2.32 5.46 -12.60
CA PRO A 49 -3.72 5.67 -12.95
C PRO A 49 -4.13 7.13 -12.70
N PRO A 50 -5.06 7.71 -13.50
CA PRO A 50 -5.49 9.10 -13.35
C PRO A 50 -6.04 9.44 -11.96
N GLU A 51 -6.78 8.52 -11.35
CA GLU A 51 -7.31 8.67 -10.00
C GLU A 51 -6.19 8.73 -8.94
N THR A 52 -5.14 7.93 -9.10
CA THR A 52 -3.97 7.94 -8.22
C THR A 52 -3.22 9.27 -8.36
N GLU A 53 -2.97 9.70 -9.59
CA GLU A 53 -2.31 10.98 -9.88
C GLU A 53 -3.06 12.15 -9.23
N TRP A 54 -4.38 12.16 -9.35
CA TRP A 54 -5.23 13.16 -8.72
C TRP A 54 -5.16 13.12 -7.19
N ILE A 55 -5.30 11.94 -6.58
CA ILE A 55 -5.24 11.80 -5.11
C ILE A 55 -3.90 12.25 -4.54
N LEU A 56 -2.79 11.88 -5.18
CA LEU A 56 -1.45 12.30 -4.74
C LEU A 56 -1.30 13.82 -4.83
N SER A 57 -1.70 14.43 -5.95
CA SER A 57 -1.66 15.87 -6.18
C SER A 57 -2.47 16.65 -5.14
N GLU A 58 -3.73 16.26 -4.89
CA GLU A 58 -4.62 16.92 -3.92
C GLU A 58 -4.10 16.86 -2.48
N ASN A 59 -3.29 15.86 -2.17
CA ASN A 59 -2.74 15.67 -0.81
C ASN A 59 -1.27 16.07 -0.70
N GLY A 60 -0.68 16.66 -1.75
CA GLY A 60 0.71 17.14 -1.74
C GLY A 60 1.74 16.00 -1.56
N ILE A 61 1.41 14.80 -2.01
CA ILE A 61 2.30 13.64 -1.99
C ILE A 61 3.03 13.57 -3.33
N GLU A 62 4.36 13.47 -3.26
CA GLU A 62 5.17 13.30 -4.46
C GLU A 62 4.94 11.94 -5.12
N THR A 63 4.91 11.95 -6.45
CA THR A 63 4.82 10.72 -7.24
C THR A 63 6.04 9.83 -6.99
N PRO A 64 5.88 8.56 -6.59
CA PRO A 64 6.98 7.64 -6.43
C PRO A 64 7.83 7.52 -7.71
N ARG A 65 9.14 7.42 -7.54
CA ARG A 65 10.10 7.24 -8.64
C ARG A 65 9.80 5.96 -9.41
N LEU A 66 9.80 6.04 -10.73
CA LEU A 66 9.72 4.88 -11.61
C LEU A 66 11.04 4.11 -11.58
N ILE A 67 10.97 2.79 -11.43
CA ILE A 67 12.10 1.88 -11.62
C ILE A 67 11.76 0.85 -12.69
N GLU A 68 12.78 0.35 -13.36
CA GLU A 68 12.63 -0.72 -14.36
C GLU A 68 12.88 -2.10 -13.72
N GLY A 69 13.79 -2.19 -12.76
CA GLY A 69 14.16 -3.43 -12.12
C GLY A 69 14.93 -3.25 -10.83
N VAL A 70 15.28 -4.36 -10.22
CA VAL A 70 16.13 -4.50 -9.03
C VAL A 70 17.19 -5.55 -9.26
N GLY A 71 18.18 -5.67 -8.38
CA GLY A 71 19.28 -6.62 -8.60
C GLY A 71 20.04 -7.00 -7.33
N GLU A 72 21.22 -7.56 -7.52
CA GLU A 72 22.08 -7.99 -6.42
C GLU A 72 22.43 -6.83 -5.48
N GLY A 73 22.21 -7.05 -4.19
CA GLY A 73 22.44 -6.06 -3.15
C GLY A 73 21.22 -5.18 -2.82
N ASP A 74 20.20 -5.19 -3.66
CA ASP A 74 18.95 -4.50 -3.36
C ASP A 74 18.13 -5.28 -2.32
N LYS A 75 17.57 -4.54 -1.36
CA LYS A 75 16.56 -5.04 -0.43
C LYS A 75 15.21 -4.46 -0.80
N VAL A 76 14.18 -5.32 -0.81
CA VAL A 76 12.86 -4.92 -1.27
C VAL A 76 11.76 -5.38 -0.34
N ILE A 77 10.71 -4.58 -0.25
CA ILE A 77 9.42 -4.94 0.33
C ILE A 77 8.40 -4.95 -0.81
N LEU A 78 7.70 -6.06 -0.94
CA LEU A 78 6.61 -6.18 -1.91
C LEU A 78 5.28 -5.84 -1.24
N VAL A 79 4.49 -5.02 -1.88
CA VAL A 79 3.11 -4.75 -1.48
C VAL A 79 2.17 -5.08 -2.62
N ASP A 80 0.97 -5.54 -2.28
CA ASP A 80 -0.11 -5.74 -3.23
C ASP A 80 0.17 -6.78 -4.36
N HIS A 81 1.12 -7.64 -4.14
CA HIS A 81 1.38 -8.82 -4.98
C HIS A 81 2.36 -9.78 -4.32
N SER A 82 2.27 -11.05 -4.74
CA SER A 82 3.22 -12.10 -4.38
C SER A 82 3.56 -13.00 -5.58
N GLU A 83 3.41 -12.49 -6.80
CA GLU A 83 3.74 -13.20 -8.05
C GLU A 83 4.98 -12.59 -8.70
N ALA A 84 6.03 -13.41 -8.92
CA ALA A 84 7.29 -12.95 -9.54
C ALA A 84 7.11 -12.31 -10.92
N LEU A 85 6.16 -12.80 -11.72
CA LEU A 85 5.87 -12.26 -13.06
C LEU A 85 5.26 -10.85 -13.02
N GLN A 86 4.62 -10.49 -11.92
CA GLN A 86 4.05 -9.16 -11.70
C GLN A 86 5.01 -8.19 -11.01
N SER A 87 6.19 -8.66 -10.64
CA SER A 87 7.18 -7.88 -9.90
C SER A 87 8.23 -7.23 -10.81
N ALA A 88 9.17 -6.48 -10.21
CA ALA A 88 10.29 -5.86 -10.90
C ALA A 88 11.17 -6.89 -11.62
N GLU A 89 11.78 -6.51 -12.73
CA GLU A 89 12.81 -7.33 -13.37
C GLU A 89 14.00 -7.51 -12.43
N GLY A 90 14.60 -8.71 -12.44
CA GLY A 90 15.74 -9.03 -11.59
C GLY A 90 15.40 -9.31 -10.12
N LEU A 91 14.11 -9.41 -9.75
CA LEU A 91 13.67 -9.70 -8.36
C LEU A 91 14.33 -10.96 -7.77
N GLU A 92 14.64 -11.94 -8.60
CA GLU A 92 15.31 -13.19 -8.21
C GLU A 92 16.73 -12.98 -7.65
N ASN A 93 17.32 -11.82 -7.93
CA ASN A 93 18.65 -11.43 -7.45
C ASN A 93 18.61 -10.48 -6.25
N ALA A 94 17.44 -9.93 -5.93
CA ALA A 94 17.25 -9.04 -4.80
C ALA A 94 16.86 -9.81 -3.52
N GLU A 95 17.07 -9.21 -2.37
CA GLU A 95 16.60 -9.72 -1.08
C GLU A 95 15.19 -9.20 -0.79
N ILE A 96 14.19 -10.08 -0.86
CA ILE A 96 12.84 -9.77 -0.40
C ILE A 96 12.83 -9.88 1.12
N VAL A 97 12.67 -8.76 1.81
CA VAL A 97 12.67 -8.72 3.29
C VAL A 97 11.29 -8.80 3.89
N GLU A 98 10.26 -8.40 3.15
CA GLU A 98 8.88 -8.39 3.63
C GLU A 98 7.89 -8.41 2.47
N ILE A 99 6.70 -9.00 2.71
CA ILE A 99 5.56 -8.96 1.78
C ILE A 99 4.30 -8.57 2.56
N VAL A 100 3.52 -7.62 2.03
CA VAL A 100 2.19 -7.23 2.53
C VAL A 100 1.20 -7.32 1.37
N ASP A 101 0.21 -8.23 1.45
CA ASP A 101 -0.59 -8.57 0.28
C ASP A 101 -2.00 -9.04 0.68
N HIS A 102 -2.98 -8.82 -0.18
CA HIS A 102 -4.33 -9.36 -0.04
C HIS A 102 -4.71 -10.38 -1.13
N HIS A 103 -3.79 -10.62 -2.05
CA HIS A 103 -3.96 -11.57 -3.14
C HIS A 103 -3.64 -13.02 -2.74
N ARG A 104 -3.91 -13.95 -3.65
CA ARG A 104 -3.45 -15.32 -3.52
C ARG A 104 -1.91 -15.39 -3.54
N LEU A 105 -1.34 -16.33 -2.82
CA LEU A 105 0.08 -16.60 -2.89
C LEU A 105 0.49 -17.09 -4.28
N GLY A 106 1.43 -16.43 -4.92
CA GLY A 106 1.78 -16.63 -6.33
C GLY A 106 3.24 -16.97 -6.62
N GLY A 107 3.74 -18.13 -6.23
CA GLY A 107 4.97 -18.72 -6.80
C GLY A 107 6.28 -17.98 -6.53
N LEU A 108 6.36 -17.10 -5.54
CA LEU A 108 7.62 -16.53 -5.08
C LEU A 108 8.43 -17.56 -4.29
N THR A 109 9.73 -17.52 -4.49
CA THR A 109 10.71 -18.29 -3.69
C THR A 109 11.69 -17.31 -3.09
N THR A 110 11.98 -17.43 -1.81
CA THR A 110 12.93 -16.58 -1.10
C THR A 110 14.07 -17.40 -0.52
N ALA A 111 15.28 -16.85 -0.54
CA ALA A 111 16.46 -17.53 0.03
C ALA A 111 16.49 -17.44 1.56
N GLN A 112 15.84 -16.44 2.14
CA GLN A 112 15.80 -16.19 3.58
C GLN A 112 14.37 -16.16 4.09
N PRO A 113 14.14 -16.46 5.37
CA PRO A 113 12.87 -16.20 6.03
C PRO A 113 12.53 -14.70 5.96
N LEU A 114 11.26 -14.39 5.74
CA LEU A 114 10.77 -13.00 5.68
C LEU A 114 9.49 -12.82 6.50
N ARG A 115 9.13 -11.59 6.77
CA ARG A 115 7.80 -11.28 7.29
C ARG A 115 6.80 -11.34 6.13
N TYR A 116 5.81 -12.22 6.25
CA TYR A 116 4.73 -12.34 5.27
C TYR A 116 3.40 -12.00 5.94
N ASN A 117 2.80 -10.87 5.59
CA ASN A 117 1.53 -10.40 6.11
C ASN A 117 0.48 -10.41 5.00
N ALA A 118 -0.25 -11.51 4.90
CA ALA A 118 -1.31 -11.68 3.91
C ALA A 118 -2.66 -11.89 4.59
N MET A 119 -3.67 -11.16 4.11
CA MET A 119 -5.03 -11.23 4.62
C MET A 119 -6.04 -11.23 3.46
N PRO A 120 -7.08 -12.10 3.50
CA PRO A 120 -8.13 -12.12 2.48
C PRO A 120 -9.14 -10.99 2.72
N VAL A 121 -8.73 -9.76 2.43
CA VAL A 121 -9.49 -8.51 2.61
C VAL A 121 -9.65 -7.79 1.28
N GLY A 122 -10.35 -6.67 1.25
CA GLY A 122 -10.69 -5.97 0.02
C GLY A 122 -9.54 -5.14 -0.58
N SER A 123 -8.48 -4.82 0.20
CA SER A 123 -7.38 -3.95 -0.25
C SER A 123 -6.13 -4.14 0.61
N THR A 124 -4.96 -4.12 0.00
CA THR A 124 -3.67 -4.09 0.72
C THR A 124 -3.51 -2.82 1.56
N CYS A 125 -4.05 -1.69 1.10
CA CYS A 125 -4.06 -0.45 1.89
C CYS A 125 -4.81 -0.59 3.22
N ALA A 126 -5.81 -1.47 3.32
CA ALA A 126 -6.46 -1.76 4.59
C ALA A 126 -5.52 -2.47 5.57
N ILE A 127 -4.68 -3.38 5.08
CA ILE A 127 -3.65 -4.04 5.90
C ILE A 127 -2.62 -3.02 6.35
N VAL A 128 -2.13 -2.16 5.43
CA VAL A 128 -1.16 -1.11 5.74
C VAL A 128 -1.73 -0.14 6.78
N ALA A 129 -2.97 0.33 6.63
CA ALA A 129 -3.60 1.23 7.59
C ALA A 129 -3.73 0.61 9.00
N ARG A 130 -4.01 -0.70 9.08
CA ARG A 130 -4.01 -1.43 10.35
C ARG A 130 -2.63 -1.50 10.99
N GLU A 131 -1.55 -1.61 10.21
CA GLU A 131 -0.19 -1.66 10.75
C GLU A 131 0.18 -0.37 11.50
N PHE A 132 -0.32 0.80 11.08
CA PHE A 132 -0.15 2.04 11.85
C PHE A 132 -0.69 1.93 13.28
N ASP A 133 -1.85 1.29 13.44
CA ASP A 133 -2.44 1.08 14.76
C ASP A 133 -1.64 0.09 15.61
N ILE A 134 -1.23 -1.04 14.99
CA ILE A 134 -0.46 -2.08 15.68
C ILE A 134 0.85 -1.51 16.22
N GLU A 135 1.53 -0.71 15.41
CA GLU A 135 2.83 -0.12 15.75
C GLU A 135 2.72 1.14 16.60
N GLY A 136 1.50 1.66 16.80
CA GLY A 136 1.25 2.88 17.55
C GLY A 136 1.90 4.11 16.92
N ILE A 137 1.89 4.17 15.58
CA ILE A 137 2.34 5.31 14.78
C ILE A 137 1.11 6.09 14.32
N GLU A 138 1.10 7.40 14.54
CA GLU A 138 0.03 8.25 14.04
C GLU A 138 0.08 8.34 12.51
N MET A 139 -1.07 8.10 11.87
CA MET A 139 -1.20 8.20 10.42
C MET A 139 -1.49 9.66 10.03
N PRO A 140 -0.59 10.34 9.30
CA PRO A 140 -0.83 11.70 8.85
C PRO A 140 -2.04 11.81 7.93
N LYS A 141 -2.71 12.95 7.95
CA LYS A 141 -3.91 13.22 7.15
C LYS A 141 -3.72 12.90 5.66
N ALA A 142 -2.58 13.30 5.07
CA ALA A 142 -2.28 13.05 3.66
C ALA A 142 -2.13 11.54 3.37
N ILE A 143 -1.44 10.79 4.23
CA ILE A 143 -1.31 9.34 4.12
C ILE A 143 -2.67 8.65 4.28
N ALA A 144 -3.46 9.08 5.27
CA ALA A 144 -4.81 8.56 5.48
C ALA A 144 -5.71 8.76 4.25
N ALA A 145 -5.64 9.92 3.59
CA ALA A 145 -6.41 10.22 2.39
C ALA A 145 -5.99 9.35 1.20
N VAL A 146 -4.69 9.13 1.02
CA VAL A 146 -4.15 8.29 -0.06
C VAL A 146 -4.58 6.82 0.14
N LEU A 147 -4.38 6.27 1.35
CA LEU A 147 -4.81 4.89 1.66
C LEU A 147 -6.33 4.73 1.57
N LEU A 148 -7.10 5.72 2.04
CA LEU A 148 -8.56 5.70 1.94
C LEU A 148 -9.03 5.65 0.49
N GLY A 149 -8.45 6.48 -0.38
CA GLY A 149 -8.78 6.50 -1.81
C GLY A 149 -8.57 5.16 -2.46
N ALA A 150 -7.46 4.49 -2.16
CA ALA A 150 -7.16 3.14 -2.66
C ALA A 150 -8.14 2.10 -2.13
N MET A 151 -8.40 2.07 -0.83
CA MET A 151 -9.40 1.17 -0.25
C MET A 151 -10.78 1.32 -0.90
N LEU A 152 -11.19 2.55 -1.23
CA LEU A 152 -12.48 2.82 -1.87
C LEU A 152 -12.51 2.37 -3.33
N THR A 153 -11.42 2.52 -4.07
CA THR A 153 -11.35 2.03 -5.46
C THR A 153 -11.37 0.51 -5.51
N ASP A 154 -10.58 -0.15 -4.71
CA ASP A 154 -10.45 -1.61 -4.69
C ASP A 154 -11.71 -2.33 -4.20
N THR A 155 -12.36 -1.76 -3.20
CA THR A 155 -13.63 -2.29 -2.69
C THR A 155 -14.85 -1.85 -3.51
N VAL A 156 -14.66 -1.07 -4.58
CA VAL A 156 -15.77 -0.47 -5.36
C VAL A 156 -16.72 0.27 -4.41
N ILE A 157 -16.17 1.15 -3.58
CA ILE A 157 -16.90 1.85 -2.52
C ILE A 157 -17.68 0.85 -1.64
N MET A 158 -16.97 -0.16 -1.12
CA MET A 158 -17.48 -1.24 -0.27
C MET A 158 -18.58 -2.13 -0.89
N LYS A 159 -18.69 -2.13 -2.23
CA LYS A 159 -19.68 -2.95 -2.98
C LYS A 159 -19.07 -4.23 -3.56
N SER A 160 -17.74 -4.34 -3.58
CA SER A 160 -17.05 -5.54 -4.05
C SER A 160 -17.41 -6.75 -3.16
N PRO A 161 -17.60 -7.94 -3.75
CA PRO A 161 -17.81 -9.18 -3.00
C PRO A 161 -16.58 -9.56 -2.15
N THR A 162 -15.42 -8.97 -2.41
CA THR A 162 -14.19 -9.15 -1.61
C THR A 162 -14.17 -8.26 -0.36
N THR A 163 -15.08 -7.27 -0.26
CA THR A 163 -15.15 -6.37 0.90
C THR A 163 -15.57 -7.12 2.15
N THR A 164 -14.76 -7.00 3.19
CA THR A 164 -14.99 -7.62 4.50
C THR A 164 -15.43 -6.59 5.56
N ASN A 165 -15.86 -7.04 6.72
CA ASN A 165 -16.12 -6.14 7.87
C ASN A 165 -14.84 -5.44 8.32
N PHE A 166 -13.69 -6.10 8.19
CA PHE A 166 -12.40 -5.50 8.46
C PHE A 166 -12.15 -4.26 7.58
N ASP A 167 -12.42 -4.36 6.26
CA ASP A 167 -12.26 -3.22 5.36
C ASP A 167 -13.15 -2.05 5.77
N ARG A 168 -14.41 -2.31 6.12
CA ARG A 168 -15.37 -1.28 6.57
C ARG A 168 -14.87 -0.55 7.81
N ASP A 169 -14.37 -1.28 8.80
CA ASP A 169 -13.84 -0.70 10.04
C ASP A 169 -12.60 0.16 9.78
N ILE A 170 -11.68 -0.31 8.94
CA ILE A 170 -10.45 0.41 8.60
C ILE A 170 -10.74 1.63 7.72
N ILE A 171 -11.64 1.53 6.73
CA ILE A 171 -12.10 2.66 5.91
C ILE A 171 -12.69 3.76 6.79
N ALA A 172 -13.58 3.42 7.74
CA ALA A 172 -14.16 4.39 8.66
C ALA A 172 -13.08 5.06 9.53
N LYS A 173 -12.04 4.33 9.91
CA LYS A 173 -10.93 4.84 10.71
C LYS A 173 -10.03 5.77 9.90
N ALA A 174 -9.65 5.36 8.69
CA ALA A 174 -8.86 6.18 7.76
C ALA A 174 -9.60 7.47 7.38
N ALA A 175 -10.92 7.42 7.19
CA ALA A 175 -11.73 8.61 6.96
C ALA A 175 -11.59 9.61 8.11
N ARG A 176 -11.73 9.16 9.36
CA ARG A 176 -11.55 10.02 10.56
C ARG A 176 -10.13 10.61 10.61
N SER A 177 -9.10 9.82 10.37
CA SER A 177 -7.71 10.28 10.32
C SER A 177 -7.48 11.29 9.20
N GLY A 178 -8.15 11.12 8.06
CA GLY A 178 -8.18 12.07 6.94
C GLY A 178 -9.00 13.34 7.21
N GLY A 179 -9.70 13.42 8.33
CA GLY A 179 -10.58 14.54 8.68
C GLY A 179 -11.94 14.51 7.96
N LEU A 180 -12.36 13.34 7.49
CA LEU A 180 -13.66 13.10 6.85
C LEU A 180 -14.63 12.42 7.83
N ASP A 181 -15.93 12.71 7.69
CA ASP A 181 -16.96 11.96 8.38
C ASP A 181 -17.15 10.60 7.71
N PRO A 182 -16.96 9.47 8.42
CA PRO A 182 -17.19 8.14 7.85
C PRO A 182 -18.57 7.96 7.22
N ALA A 183 -19.61 8.60 7.76
CA ALA A 183 -20.96 8.55 7.20
C ALA A 183 -21.02 9.09 5.75
N HIS A 184 -20.13 9.99 5.35
CA HIS A 184 -20.06 10.48 3.97
C HIS A 184 -19.48 9.44 3.01
N VAL A 185 -18.72 8.47 3.52
CA VAL A 185 -18.16 7.38 2.71
C VAL A 185 -19.21 6.28 2.49
N GLU A 186 -20.10 6.06 3.47
CA GLU A 186 -21.16 5.06 3.41
C GLU A 186 -22.43 5.53 2.67
N ALA A 187 -22.68 6.84 2.66
CA ALA A 187 -24.02 7.41 2.42
C ALA A 187 -24.44 7.58 0.95
N LYS A 188 -23.76 7.06 -0.05
CA LYS A 188 -24.11 7.34 -1.46
C LYS A 188 -24.67 6.17 -2.26
N GLU A 189 -25.49 5.30 -1.67
CA GLU A 189 -26.30 4.35 -2.44
C GLU A 189 -27.50 5.01 -3.16
N GLU A 190 -27.99 6.15 -2.69
CA GLU A 190 -29.25 6.75 -3.18
C GLU A 190 -29.11 7.76 -4.34
N THR A 191 -27.92 8.15 -4.75
CA THR A 191 -27.74 9.28 -5.68
C THR A 191 -27.16 8.95 -7.05
N LEU A 192 -27.01 7.69 -7.42
CA LEU A 192 -26.67 7.34 -8.79
C LEU A 192 -27.95 7.27 -9.63
N PRO A 193 -28.12 8.09 -10.69
CA PRO A 193 -29.24 7.95 -11.60
C PRO A 193 -29.19 6.58 -12.26
N LYS A 194 -30.37 5.95 -12.35
CA LYS A 194 -30.57 4.65 -13.02
C LYS A 194 -30.33 4.79 -14.53
#